data_651ee2994e322cb45041546d76526b4b
#
_entry.id   651ee2994e322cb45041546d76526b4b
#
_cell.length_a   1.000
_cell.length_b   1.000
_cell.length_c   1.000
_cell.angle_alpha   90.00
_cell.angle_beta   90.00
_cell.angle_gamma   90.00
#
_symmetry.space_group_name_H-M   'P 1'
#
loop_
_entity.id
_entity.type
_entity.pdbx_description
1 polymer ?
#
loop_
_entity_poly.entity_id
_entity_poly.type
_entity_poly.pdbx_seq_one_letter_code
_entity_poly.pdbx_strand_id
1 'polypeptide(L)'
;MDKKKDILHIIGAGPAGLAVAYYAKKKNLEPIIYESSENVGGNCRTIIHGDFKFDLGAHRFHDKISEITEELISLIGDDFLQVNSPSKIFWENKMIQFPPTFQDLFQKLGKNHLKKIIIEKIFNLPFPSKISSSFQDYVYQQYGKTLSNLFLINYSEKLWGQSANLLSTEISGGRLNG
;
A
#
# COMPACT_ATOMS: atom_id res chain seq x y z
N MET A 1 -16.72 -0.26 -46.48
CA MET A 1 -17.18 -1.40 -45.65
C MET A 1 -16.59 -1.20 -44.28
N ASP A 2 -17.42 -0.78 -43.32
CA ASP A 2 -16.96 -0.70 -41.93
C ASP A 2 -16.62 -2.11 -41.43
N LYS A 3 -15.35 -2.33 -41.09
CA LYS A 3 -14.93 -3.59 -40.49
C LYS A 3 -15.64 -3.69 -39.14
N LYS A 4 -16.47 -4.72 -38.98
CA LYS A 4 -17.10 -5.05 -37.70
C LYS A 4 -15.98 -5.21 -36.64
N LYS A 5 -16.01 -4.41 -35.61
CA LYS A 5 -15.02 -4.50 -34.53
C LYS A 5 -15.26 -5.77 -33.72
N ASP A 6 -14.19 -6.43 -33.34
CA ASP A 6 -14.27 -7.57 -32.43
C ASP A 6 -14.72 -7.09 -31.04
N ILE A 7 -15.68 -7.80 -30.45
CA ILE A 7 -16.23 -7.47 -29.16
C ILE A 7 -15.40 -8.15 -28.05
N LEU A 8 -15.02 -7.36 -27.04
CA LEU A 8 -14.33 -7.86 -25.84
C LEU A 8 -15.27 -7.74 -24.64
N HIS A 9 -15.67 -8.87 -24.07
CA HIS A 9 -16.49 -8.91 -22.87
C HIS A 9 -15.60 -8.86 -21.62
N ILE A 10 -15.90 -7.93 -20.71
CA ILE A 10 -15.12 -7.67 -19.47
C ILE A 10 -16.06 -7.82 -18.29
N ILE A 11 -15.68 -8.62 -17.30
CA ILE A 11 -16.45 -8.80 -16.06
C ILE A 11 -15.83 -7.95 -14.96
N GLY A 12 -16.62 -7.00 -14.43
CA GLY A 12 -16.24 -6.07 -13.39
C GLY A 12 -15.70 -4.74 -13.92
N ALA A 13 -16.26 -3.62 -13.40
CA ALA A 13 -15.86 -2.25 -13.70
C ALA A 13 -14.97 -1.63 -12.61
N GLY A 14 -14.17 -2.43 -11.94
CA GLY A 14 -13.08 -1.96 -11.08
C GLY A 14 -11.90 -1.41 -11.91
N PRO A 15 -10.83 -0.88 -11.27
CA PRO A 15 -9.69 -0.28 -11.98
C PRO A 15 -9.10 -1.20 -13.05
N ALA A 16 -8.99 -2.50 -12.80
CA ALA A 16 -8.46 -3.46 -13.75
C ALA A 16 -9.35 -3.61 -14.99
N GLY A 17 -10.67 -3.78 -14.80
CA GLY A 17 -11.62 -3.89 -15.92
C GLY A 17 -11.71 -2.62 -16.75
N LEU A 18 -11.67 -1.46 -16.10
CA LEU A 18 -11.64 -0.16 -16.78
C LEU A 18 -10.36 0.03 -17.58
N ALA A 19 -9.20 -0.37 -17.05
CA ALA A 19 -7.93 -0.33 -17.77
C ALA A 19 -7.97 -1.25 -19.01
N VAL A 20 -8.48 -2.48 -18.86
CA VAL A 20 -8.64 -3.40 -19.99
C VAL A 20 -9.53 -2.79 -21.10
N ALA A 21 -10.66 -2.18 -20.71
CA ALA A 21 -11.55 -1.51 -21.66
C ALA A 21 -10.87 -0.33 -22.39
N TYR A 22 -10.11 0.46 -21.65
CA TYR A 22 -9.36 1.59 -22.18
C TYR A 22 -8.35 1.13 -23.25
N TYR A 23 -7.52 0.12 -22.93
CA TYR A 23 -6.55 -0.41 -23.88
C TYR A 23 -7.20 -1.19 -25.04
N ALA A 24 -8.34 -1.84 -24.81
CA ALA A 24 -9.10 -2.47 -25.89
C ALA A 24 -9.55 -1.44 -26.93
N LYS A 25 -10.07 -0.29 -26.49
CA LYS A 25 -10.42 0.81 -27.40
C LYS A 25 -9.23 1.34 -28.19
N LYS A 26 -8.06 1.50 -27.55
CA LYS A 26 -6.82 1.88 -28.25
C LYS A 26 -6.42 0.87 -29.33
N LYS A 27 -6.79 -0.40 -29.17
CA LYS A 27 -6.56 -1.48 -30.13
C LYS A 27 -7.73 -1.70 -31.09
N ASN A 28 -8.67 -0.74 -31.16
CA ASN A 28 -9.83 -0.79 -32.05
C ASN A 28 -10.79 -1.96 -31.78
N LEU A 29 -10.81 -2.49 -30.54
CA LEU A 29 -11.80 -3.46 -30.08
C LEU A 29 -13.02 -2.72 -29.52
N GLU A 30 -14.17 -3.40 -29.43
CA GLU A 30 -15.39 -2.89 -28.80
C GLU A 30 -15.55 -3.53 -27.39
N PRO A 31 -15.17 -2.84 -26.28
CA PRO A 31 -15.31 -3.38 -24.95
C PRO A 31 -16.75 -3.28 -24.45
N ILE A 32 -17.28 -4.36 -23.89
CA ILE A 32 -18.54 -4.41 -23.15
C ILE A 32 -18.22 -4.83 -21.73
N ILE A 33 -18.53 -3.95 -20.75
CA ILE A 33 -18.26 -4.21 -19.35
C ILE A 33 -19.57 -4.62 -18.65
N TYR A 34 -19.48 -5.70 -17.88
CA TYR A 34 -20.56 -6.19 -17.01
C TYR A 34 -20.19 -5.89 -15.56
N GLU A 35 -20.95 -5.01 -14.90
CA GLU A 35 -20.75 -4.62 -13.51
C GLU A 35 -21.97 -5.01 -12.69
N SER A 36 -21.76 -5.58 -11.51
CA SER A 36 -22.82 -6.05 -10.61
C SER A 36 -23.43 -4.92 -9.76
N SER A 37 -22.68 -3.84 -9.55
CA SER A 37 -23.11 -2.68 -8.78
C SER A 37 -23.60 -1.55 -9.69
N GLU A 38 -24.34 -0.61 -9.11
CA GLU A 38 -24.82 0.59 -9.83
C GLU A 38 -23.70 1.56 -10.20
N ASN A 39 -22.53 1.42 -9.56
CA ASN A 39 -21.42 2.35 -9.72
C ASN A 39 -20.15 1.63 -10.17
N VAL A 40 -19.42 2.26 -11.07
CA VAL A 40 -18.09 1.80 -11.50
C VAL A 40 -17.00 2.19 -10.48
N GLY A 41 -15.80 1.62 -10.63
CA GLY A 41 -14.63 1.95 -9.82
C GLY A 41 -14.27 0.88 -8.78
N GLY A 42 -15.16 -0.07 -8.49
CA GLY A 42 -14.91 -1.14 -7.52
C GLY A 42 -14.49 -0.59 -6.15
N ASN A 43 -13.37 -1.06 -5.61
CA ASN A 43 -12.85 -0.55 -4.34
C ASN A 43 -12.30 0.89 -4.40
N CYS A 44 -12.06 1.42 -5.59
CA CYS A 44 -11.59 2.80 -5.79
C CYS A 44 -12.75 3.79 -6.02
N ARG A 45 -14.01 3.34 -5.91
CA ARG A 45 -15.16 4.22 -6.09
C ARG A 45 -15.26 5.24 -4.96
N THR A 46 -15.69 6.45 -5.31
CA THR A 46 -16.05 7.48 -4.35
C THR A 46 -17.52 7.31 -3.93
N ILE A 47 -17.80 7.35 -2.66
CA ILE A 47 -19.15 7.35 -2.10
C ILE A 47 -19.61 8.80 -1.94
N ILE A 48 -20.83 9.07 -2.36
CA ILE A 48 -21.47 10.39 -2.23
C ILE A 48 -22.62 10.26 -1.23
N HIS A 49 -22.59 11.10 -0.19
CA HIS A 49 -23.68 11.21 0.77
C HIS A 49 -24.01 12.69 1.02
N GLY A 50 -25.12 13.17 0.46
CA GLY A 50 -25.43 14.59 0.40
C GLY A 50 -24.32 15.36 -0.33
N ASP A 51 -23.77 16.38 0.30
CA ASP A 51 -22.67 17.20 -0.24
C ASP A 51 -21.26 16.59 0.03
N PHE A 52 -21.19 15.47 0.73
CA PHE A 52 -19.93 14.86 1.11
C PHE A 52 -19.51 13.78 0.11
N LYS A 53 -18.20 13.77 -0.21
CA LYS A 53 -17.53 12.75 -1.04
C LYS A 53 -16.43 12.12 -0.25
N PHE A 54 -16.37 10.78 -0.21
CA PHE A 54 -15.33 10.03 0.45
C PHE A 54 -15.09 8.69 -0.23
N ASP A 55 -13.87 8.22 -0.14
CA ASP A 55 -13.46 6.93 -0.69
C ASP A 55 -13.56 5.84 0.37
N LEU A 56 -13.67 4.57 -0.08
CA LEU A 56 -13.71 3.40 0.81
C LEU A 56 -12.39 3.15 1.55
N GLY A 57 -11.33 3.82 1.17
CA GLY A 57 -10.01 3.70 1.78
C GLY A 57 -9.05 4.78 1.27
N ALA A 58 -7.80 4.72 1.73
CA ALA A 58 -6.76 5.63 1.26
C ALA A 58 -6.30 5.22 -0.15
N HIS A 59 -6.89 5.80 -1.18
CA HIS A 59 -6.56 5.54 -2.58
C HIS A 59 -5.65 6.65 -3.10
N ARG A 60 -4.33 6.41 -3.03
CA ARG A 60 -3.33 7.25 -3.67
C ARG A 60 -2.64 6.47 -4.77
N PHE A 61 -2.50 7.08 -5.92
CA PHE A 61 -1.68 6.55 -6.96
C PHE A 61 -0.19 6.74 -6.57
N HIS A 62 0.60 5.70 -6.72
CA HIS A 62 2.03 5.72 -6.47
C HIS A 62 2.77 5.55 -7.80
N ASP A 63 3.67 6.48 -8.10
CA ASP A 63 4.52 6.45 -9.28
C ASP A 63 5.59 5.35 -9.14
N LYS A 64 5.20 4.11 -9.47
CA LYS A 64 6.12 2.96 -9.54
C LYS A 64 6.51 2.60 -10.97
N ILE A 65 5.69 2.99 -11.94
CA ILE A 65 5.87 2.70 -13.36
C ILE A 65 5.57 3.99 -14.10
N SER A 66 6.61 4.69 -14.54
CA SER A 66 6.54 6.03 -15.14
C SER A 66 5.61 6.10 -16.34
N GLU A 67 5.63 5.08 -17.21
CA GLU A 67 4.77 5.04 -18.40
C GLU A 67 3.28 5.06 -18.05
N ILE A 68 2.89 4.36 -16.97
CA ILE A 68 1.49 4.35 -16.50
C ILE A 68 1.14 5.70 -15.86
N THR A 69 2.07 6.31 -15.14
CA THR A 69 1.87 7.62 -14.53
C THR A 69 1.66 8.70 -15.58
N GLU A 70 2.51 8.74 -16.61
CA GLU A 70 2.40 9.68 -17.72
C GLU A 70 1.08 9.51 -18.49
N GLU A 71 0.66 8.27 -18.71
CA GLU A 71 -0.61 7.98 -19.35
C GLU A 71 -1.82 8.43 -18.53
N LEU A 72 -1.78 8.23 -17.20
CA LEU A 72 -2.84 8.71 -16.29
C LEU A 72 -2.88 10.23 -16.23
N ILE A 73 -1.74 10.92 -16.18
CA ILE A 73 -1.66 12.37 -16.24
C ILE A 73 -2.27 12.87 -17.56
N SER A 74 -1.92 12.24 -18.67
CA SER A 74 -2.48 12.60 -19.99
C SER A 74 -3.99 12.37 -20.08
N LEU A 75 -4.52 11.35 -19.39
CA LEU A 75 -5.93 10.99 -19.42
C LEU A 75 -6.78 11.89 -18.51
N ILE A 76 -6.28 12.21 -17.32
CA ILE A 76 -7.01 12.91 -16.26
C ILE A 76 -6.77 14.44 -16.34
N GLY A 77 -5.59 14.85 -16.81
CA GLY A 77 -5.21 16.25 -16.91
C GLY A 77 -5.07 16.94 -15.55
N ASP A 78 -5.57 18.17 -15.46
CA ASP A 78 -5.42 19.04 -14.28
C ASP A 78 -6.12 18.52 -13.03
N ASP A 79 -7.04 17.57 -13.15
CA ASP A 79 -7.68 16.91 -12.01
C ASP A 79 -6.76 15.89 -11.31
N PHE A 80 -5.61 15.54 -11.93
CA PHE A 80 -4.62 14.66 -11.33
C PHE A 80 -3.63 15.44 -10.47
N LEU A 81 -3.94 15.56 -9.18
CA LEU A 81 -3.18 16.38 -8.24
C LEU A 81 -2.01 15.62 -7.61
N GLN A 82 -0.82 16.20 -7.65
CA GLN A 82 0.31 15.71 -6.89
C GLN A 82 0.19 16.16 -5.43
N VAL A 83 0.10 15.19 -4.51
CA VAL A 83 -0.01 15.45 -3.08
C VAL A 83 1.21 14.95 -2.32
N ASN A 84 1.76 15.80 -1.45
CA ASN A 84 2.78 15.39 -0.48
C ASN A 84 2.09 14.99 0.83
N SER A 85 1.92 13.70 1.03
CA SER A 85 1.24 13.17 2.21
C SER A 85 2.13 12.13 2.91
N PRO A 86 3.03 12.56 3.79
CA PRO A 86 3.92 11.67 4.51
C PRO A 86 3.12 10.74 5.43
N SER A 87 3.49 9.47 5.43
CA SER A 87 2.89 8.49 6.33
C SER A 87 3.36 8.72 7.77
N LYS A 88 2.46 8.63 8.72
CA LYS A 88 2.76 8.76 10.16
C LYS A 88 2.08 7.65 10.95
N ILE A 89 2.72 7.22 12.03
CA ILE A 89 2.17 6.30 13.02
C ILE A 89 1.73 7.12 14.21
N PHE A 90 0.46 6.96 14.62
CA PHE A 90 -0.03 7.53 15.87
C PHE A 90 0.23 6.53 17.01
N TRP A 91 1.06 6.92 17.98
CA TRP A 91 1.45 6.09 19.12
C TRP A 91 1.56 6.94 20.39
N GLU A 92 0.86 6.54 21.46
CA GLU A 92 0.84 7.25 22.75
C GLU A 92 0.69 8.78 22.62
N ASN A 93 -0.32 9.22 21.90
CA ASN A 93 -0.61 10.64 21.62
C ASN A 93 0.52 11.39 20.87
N LYS A 94 1.40 10.67 20.20
CA LYS A 94 2.50 11.24 19.38
C LYS A 94 2.40 10.75 17.96
N MET A 95 2.74 11.63 17.01
CA MET A 95 2.87 11.27 15.60
C MET A 95 4.32 10.94 15.30
N ILE A 96 4.60 9.68 14.96
CA ILE A 96 5.93 9.19 14.55
C ILE A 96 5.94 9.08 13.03
N GLN A 97 7.00 9.56 12.39
CA GLN A 97 7.15 9.43 10.94
C GLN A 97 7.31 7.96 10.52
N PHE A 98 6.75 7.59 9.39
CA PHE A 98 6.95 6.25 8.82
C PHE A 98 7.61 6.35 7.43
N PRO A 99 8.72 5.64 7.18
CA PRO A 99 9.50 4.83 8.13
C PRO A 99 10.04 5.64 9.31
N PRO A 100 10.17 5.05 10.52
CA PRO A 100 10.68 5.77 11.68
C PRO A 100 12.13 6.19 11.49
N THR A 101 12.41 7.48 11.69
CA THR A 101 13.79 7.98 11.71
C THR A 101 14.40 7.83 13.11
N PHE A 102 15.73 7.74 13.18
CA PHE A 102 16.41 7.68 14.47
C PHE A 102 16.11 8.90 15.34
N GLN A 103 16.00 10.07 14.74
CA GLN A 103 15.65 11.32 15.42
C GLN A 103 14.25 11.27 16.02
N ASP A 104 13.26 10.78 15.26
CA ASP A 104 11.89 10.62 15.75
C ASP A 104 11.81 9.62 16.92
N LEU A 105 12.50 8.49 16.80
CA LEU A 105 12.57 7.50 17.87
C LEU A 105 13.19 8.09 19.13
N PHE A 106 14.29 8.84 18.98
CA PHE A 106 14.97 9.48 20.12
C PHE A 106 14.11 10.51 20.82
N GLN A 107 13.37 11.32 20.09
CA GLN A 107 12.54 12.38 20.66
C GLN A 107 11.20 11.89 21.22
N LYS A 108 10.63 10.83 20.66
CA LYS A 108 9.24 10.42 20.91
C LYS A 108 9.12 9.13 21.73
N LEU A 109 10.10 8.22 21.64
CA LEU A 109 10.16 7.04 22.48
C LEU A 109 10.81 7.35 23.83
N GLY A 110 10.25 6.79 24.90
CA GLY A 110 10.84 6.90 26.23
C GLY A 110 12.22 6.22 26.31
N LYS A 111 13.06 6.70 27.23
CA LYS A 111 14.45 6.22 27.44
C LYS A 111 14.57 4.69 27.55
N ASN A 112 13.57 4.03 28.11
CA ASN A 112 13.57 2.57 28.27
C ASN A 112 13.43 1.82 26.94
N HIS A 113 12.59 2.29 26.02
CA HIS A 113 12.46 1.72 24.70
C HIS A 113 13.71 1.95 23.86
N LEU A 114 14.28 3.15 23.93
CA LEU A 114 15.54 3.49 23.25
C LEU A 114 16.69 2.61 23.69
N LYS A 115 16.87 2.42 25.00
CA LYS A 115 17.91 1.52 25.52
C LYS A 115 17.76 0.09 24.96
N LYS A 116 16.53 -0.45 24.96
CA LYS A 116 16.26 -1.78 24.42
C LYS A 116 16.60 -1.86 22.92
N ILE A 117 16.15 -0.88 22.11
CA ILE A 117 16.42 -0.83 20.67
C ILE A 117 17.92 -0.77 20.39
N ILE A 118 18.68 0.06 21.13
CA ILE A 118 20.13 0.18 20.95
C ILE A 118 20.81 -1.14 21.31
N ILE A 119 20.47 -1.74 22.44
CA ILE A 119 21.01 -3.03 22.87
C ILE A 119 20.70 -4.11 21.83
N GLU A 120 19.46 -4.23 21.39
CA GLU A 120 19.08 -5.19 20.34
C GLU A 120 19.86 -4.96 19.03
N LYS A 121 20.07 -3.70 18.64
CA LYS A 121 20.85 -3.36 17.43
C LYS A 121 22.31 -3.78 17.55
N ILE A 122 22.93 -3.63 18.72
CA ILE A 122 24.31 -4.04 18.98
C ILE A 122 24.44 -5.56 18.97
N PHE A 123 23.51 -6.28 19.59
CA PHE A 123 23.55 -7.74 19.67
C PHE A 123 23.04 -8.44 18.40
N ASN A 124 22.23 -7.76 17.56
CA ASN A 124 21.79 -8.25 16.25
C ASN A 124 22.72 -7.80 15.11
N LEU A 125 23.98 -7.45 15.40
CA LEU A 125 25.01 -7.30 14.35
C LEU A 125 25.01 -8.56 13.46
N PRO A 126 25.26 -8.44 12.15
CA PRO A 126 24.81 -9.37 11.14
C PRO A 126 25.37 -10.79 11.36
N PHE A 127 24.59 -11.62 12.00
CA PHE A 127 24.73 -13.06 11.82
C PHE A 127 24.16 -13.41 10.44
N PRO A 128 24.81 -14.34 9.69
CA PRO A 128 24.33 -14.72 8.38
C PRO A 128 22.85 -15.11 8.46
N SER A 129 22.04 -14.48 7.65
CA SER A 129 20.60 -14.56 7.61
C SER A 129 20.11 -16.01 7.63
N LYS A 130 19.55 -16.46 8.75
CA LYS A 130 18.62 -17.59 8.71
C LYS A 130 17.48 -17.19 7.78
N ILE A 131 17.10 -18.08 6.88
CA ILE A 131 15.90 -17.90 6.05
C ILE A 131 14.74 -17.68 7.02
N SER A 132 14.13 -16.51 6.97
CA SER A 132 12.98 -16.18 7.82
C SER A 132 11.80 -17.04 7.40
N SER A 133 11.21 -17.80 8.32
CA SER A 133 10.07 -18.68 8.03
C SER A 133 8.73 -17.95 8.07
N SER A 134 8.69 -16.79 8.70
CA SER A 134 7.48 -15.97 8.88
C SER A 134 7.79 -14.48 8.80
N PHE A 135 6.75 -13.68 8.63
CA PHE A 135 6.86 -12.22 8.71
C PHE A 135 7.41 -11.76 10.06
N GLN A 136 7.00 -12.39 11.15
CA GLN A 136 7.52 -12.08 12.49
C GLN A 136 9.04 -12.27 12.57
N ASP A 137 9.55 -13.42 12.10
CA ASP A 137 10.99 -13.70 12.11
C ASP A 137 11.74 -12.67 11.26
N TYR A 138 11.19 -12.35 10.09
CA TYR A 138 11.77 -11.36 9.19
C TYR A 138 11.93 -9.99 9.85
N VAL A 139 10.85 -9.45 10.43
CA VAL A 139 10.91 -8.11 11.04
C VAL A 139 11.76 -8.08 12.31
N TYR A 140 11.79 -9.20 13.09
CA TYR A 140 12.65 -9.29 14.26
C TYR A 140 14.14 -9.30 13.88
N GLN A 141 14.49 -9.96 12.79
CA GLN A 141 15.87 -9.97 12.28
C GLN A 141 16.27 -8.58 11.74
N GLN A 142 15.38 -7.90 11.03
CA GLN A 142 15.68 -6.61 10.39
C GLN A 142 15.70 -5.45 11.39
N TYR A 143 14.73 -5.38 12.29
CA TYR A 143 14.47 -4.20 13.10
C TYR A 143 14.64 -4.41 14.61
N GLY A 144 14.83 -5.66 15.05
CA GLY A 144 14.83 -6.04 16.46
C GLY A 144 13.40 -6.21 17.01
N LYS A 145 13.30 -6.91 18.12
CA LYS A 145 12.00 -7.27 18.74
C LYS A 145 11.23 -6.04 19.23
N THR A 146 11.92 -5.11 19.88
CA THR A 146 11.27 -3.92 20.46
C THR A 146 10.62 -3.06 19.39
N LEU A 147 11.34 -2.69 18.34
CA LEU A 147 10.81 -1.84 17.28
C LEU A 147 9.71 -2.55 16.49
N SER A 148 9.90 -3.82 16.19
CA SER A 148 8.93 -4.63 15.47
C SER A 148 7.60 -4.76 16.22
N ASN A 149 7.63 -5.04 17.53
CA ASN A 149 6.41 -5.14 18.33
C ASN A 149 5.69 -3.80 18.48
N LEU A 150 6.42 -2.69 18.57
CA LEU A 150 5.81 -1.38 18.68
C LEU A 150 5.06 -0.96 17.42
N PHE A 151 5.59 -1.25 16.22
CA PHE A 151 5.10 -0.61 15.00
C PHE A 151 4.71 -1.55 13.88
N LEU A 152 5.22 -2.78 13.83
CA LEU A 152 5.02 -3.68 12.69
C LEU A 152 4.10 -4.85 13.00
N ILE A 153 4.34 -5.56 14.09
CA ILE A 153 3.60 -6.79 14.43
C ILE A 153 2.12 -6.48 14.65
N ASN A 154 1.80 -5.65 15.64
CA ASN A 154 0.40 -5.33 15.98
C ASN A 154 -0.38 -4.73 14.81
N TYR A 155 0.27 -3.89 13.99
CA TYR A 155 -0.34 -3.33 12.79
C TYR A 155 -0.65 -4.41 11.77
N SER A 156 0.30 -5.31 11.49
CA SER A 156 0.13 -6.36 10.50
C SER A 156 -0.93 -7.39 10.93
N GLU A 157 -0.92 -7.78 12.19
CA GLU A 157 -1.94 -8.70 12.74
C GLU A 157 -3.35 -8.10 12.65
N LYS A 158 -3.49 -6.82 12.96
CA LYS A 158 -4.77 -6.10 12.82
C LYS A 158 -5.21 -6.02 11.35
N LEU A 159 -4.28 -5.76 10.44
CA LEU A 159 -4.58 -5.60 9.01
C LEU A 159 -4.97 -6.93 8.35
N TRP A 160 -4.24 -8.01 8.67
CA TRP A 160 -4.41 -9.30 8.03
C TRP A 160 -5.34 -10.26 8.80
N GLY A 161 -5.71 -9.92 10.04
CA GLY A 161 -6.56 -10.76 10.88
C GLY A 161 -5.91 -12.10 11.28
N GLN A 162 -4.57 -12.17 11.21
CA GLN A 162 -3.78 -13.36 11.48
C GLN A 162 -2.55 -13.02 12.31
N SER A 163 -2.08 -13.97 13.11
CA SER A 163 -0.85 -13.81 13.89
C SER A 163 0.38 -13.69 12.98
N ALA A 164 1.30 -12.79 13.31
CA ALA A 164 2.46 -12.45 12.48
C ALA A 164 3.41 -13.64 12.21
N ASN A 165 3.42 -14.64 13.08
CA ASN A 165 4.18 -15.87 12.89
C ASN A 165 3.58 -16.82 11.82
N LEU A 166 2.30 -16.60 11.44
CA LEU A 166 1.62 -17.35 10.38
C LEU A 166 1.63 -16.61 9.04
N LEU A 167 2.02 -15.34 9.04
CA LEU A 167 2.07 -14.51 7.84
C LEU A 167 3.35 -14.77 7.05
N SER A 168 3.23 -14.83 5.71
CA SER A 168 4.38 -14.94 4.80
C SER A 168 5.26 -13.69 4.88
N THR A 169 6.56 -13.86 4.67
CA THR A 169 7.52 -12.75 4.53
C THR A 169 7.19 -11.83 3.36
N GLU A 170 6.48 -12.32 2.35
CA GLU A 170 6.09 -11.56 1.15
C GLU A 170 5.15 -10.38 1.45
N ILE A 171 4.41 -10.41 2.57
CA ILE A 171 3.55 -9.29 2.98
C ILE A 171 4.34 -8.01 3.30
N SER A 172 5.64 -8.14 3.58
CA SER A 172 6.53 -6.99 3.76
C SER A 172 6.58 -6.12 2.50
N GLY A 173 6.42 -6.74 1.31
CA GLY A 173 6.43 -6.06 0.02
C GLY A 173 7.63 -5.12 -0.14
N GLY A 174 7.58 -4.26 -1.14
CA GLY A 174 8.60 -3.21 -1.30
C GLY A 174 8.53 -2.06 -0.28
N ARG A 175 7.67 -2.14 0.74
CA ARG A 175 7.53 -1.08 1.75
C ARG A 175 8.55 -1.15 2.89
N LEU A 176 9.10 -2.33 3.14
CA LEU A 176 10.10 -2.57 4.19
C LEU A 176 11.52 -2.78 3.61
N ASN A 177 11.63 -2.91 2.30
CA ASN A 177 12.89 -2.99 1.58
C ASN A 177 13.23 -1.59 1.08
N GLY A 178 13.73 -0.73 1.94
CA GLY A 178 14.23 0.59 1.64
C GLY A 178 15.75 0.64 1.74
#